data_db773ab31fb4dca58266dff3584922d7
#
_entry.id   db773ab31fb4dca58266dff3584922d7
#
_cell.length_a   1.000
_cell.length_b   1.000
_cell.length_c   1.000
_cell.angle_alpha   90.00
_cell.angle_beta   90.00
_cell.angle_gamma   90.00
#
_symmetry.space_group_name_H-M   'P 1'
#
loop_
_entity.id
_entity.type
_entity.pdbx_description
1 polymer ?
#
loop_
_entity_poly.entity_id
_entity_poly.type
_entity_poly.pdbx_seq_one_letter_code
_entity_poly.pdbx_strand_id
1 'polypeptide(L)'
;MLGIKSRFSVDLEIYSDKFASSAQAVFRQAYQNSKQLGHTQMNDEDVLLAFAQTESSFLDELLKRLNLDRQTLLHRLSSNPIQPSPSTGMKISEGLRKVMHRALETARDGGRAHIESRDLLIGVFLDEGSLSVKVFEELGARRDDVIKTIRQLATEYNVVNW
;
A
#
# COMPACT_ATOMS: atom_id res chain seq x y z
N MET A 1 -1.14 1.02 19.19
CA MET A 1 -1.91 -0.06 18.61
C MET A 1 -1.24 -1.41 18.90
N LEU A 2 -1.75 -2.08 19.90
CA LEU A 2 -1.11 -3.27 20.44
C LEU A 2 -1.18 -4.47 19.50
N GLY A 3 -2.30 -4.65 18.80
CA GLY A 3 -2.50 -5.83 17.96
C GLY A 3 -1.53 -5.92 16.79
N ILE A 4 -1.12 -4.80 16.22
CA ILE A 4 -0.14 -4.80 15.12
C ILE A 4 1.25 -5.11 15.65
N LYS A 5 1.66 -4.45 16.73
CA LYS A 5 3.00 -4.65 17.29
C LYS A 5 3.28 -6.10 17.66
N SER A 6 2.30 -6.82 18.16
CA SER A 6 2.47 -8.21 18.58
C SER A 6 2.49 -9.20 17.40
N ARG A 7 2.09 -8.76 16.19
CA ARG A 7 1.93 -9.64 15.03
C ARG A 7 3.02 -9.49 13.98
N PHE A 8 3.78 -8.40 14.04
CA PHE A 8 4.76 -8.06 13.02
C PHE A 8 6.18 -8.07 13.58
N SER A 9 7.13 -8.02 12.66
CA SER A 9 8.53 -7.95 13.01
C SER A 9 8.89 -6.62 13.65
N VAL A 10 10.07 -6.56 14.27
CA VAL A 10 10.62 -5.34 14.86
C VAL A 10 10.65 -4.19 13.85
N ASP A 11 10.87 -4.50 12.58
CA ASP A 11 10.94 -3.48 11.52
C ASP A 11 9.65 -2.68 11.40
N LEU A 12 8.49 -3.33 11.54
CA LEU A 12 7.22 -2.61 11.49
C LEU A 12 7.04 -1.75 12.74
N GLU A 13 7.50 -2.21 13.90
CA GLU A 13 7.39 -1.45 15.14
C GLU A 13 8.09 -0.10 15.05
N ILE A 14 9.19 0.00 14.29
CA ILE A 14 9.89 1.26 14.07
C ILE A 14 8.97 2.29 13.44
N TYR A 15 8.05 1.84 12.56
CA TYR A 15 7.15 2.74 11.84
C TYR A 15 5.78 2.89 12.50
N SER A 16 5.42 2.02 13.45
CA SER A 16 4.06 1.99 14.00
C SER A 16 3.62 3.32 14.63
N ASP A 17 4.56 4.01 15.29
CA ASP A 17 4.28 5.30 15.93
C ASP A 17 4.15 6.43 14.91
N LYS A 18 4.51 6.18 13.67
CA LYS A 18 4.48 7.18 12.61
C LYS A 18 3.25 7.06 11.71
N PHE A 19 2.38 6.10 11.98
CA PHE A 19 1.17 5.89 11.17
C PHE A 19 -0.01 6.71 11.68
N ALA A 20 -0.63 7.46 10.77
CA ALA A 20 -1.96 8.03 11.01
C ALA A 20 -3.00 6.90 10.98
N SER A 21 -4.21 7.20 11.43
CA SER A 21 -5.29 6.21 11.48
C SER A 21 -5.56 5.55 10.13
N SER A 22 -5.49 6.31 9.05
CA SER A 22 -5.73 5.77 7.69
C SER A 22 -4.68 4.73 7.32
N ALA A 23 -3.41 5.00 7.61
CA ALA A 23 -2.34 4.05 7.34
C ALA A 23 -2.46 2.80 8.22
N GLN A 24 -2.85 2.98 9.49
CA GLN A 24 -3.08 1.85 10.39
C GLN A 24 -4.17 0.91 9.85
N ALA A 25 -5.25 1.48 9.33
CA ALA A 25 -6.34 0.70 8.75
C ALA A 25 -5.88 -0.11 7.54
N VAL A 26 -5.07 0.50 6.67
CA VAL A 26 -4.51 -0.18 5.51
C VAL A 26 -3.63 -1.36 5.94
N PHE A 27 -2.73 -1.15 6.90
CA PHE A 27 -1.84 -2.22 7.36
C PHE A 27 -2.59 -3.35 8.03
N ARG A 28 -3.63 -3.02 8.80
CA ARG A 28 -4.45 -4.04 9.44
C ARG A 28 -5.13 -4.94 8.40
N GLN A 29 -5.67 -4.31 7.36
CA GLN A 29 -6.31 -5.03 6.27
C GLN A 29 -5.27 -5.83 5.46
N ALA A 30 -4.09 -5.26 5.22
CA ALA A 30 -3.01 -5.93 4.51
C ALA A 30 -2.56 -7.20 5.24
N TYR A 31 -2.47 -7.13 6.56
CA TYR A 31 -2.15 -8.30 7.37
C TYR A 31 -3.19 -9.41 7.17
N GLN A 32 -4.46 -9.04 7.22
CA GLN A 32 -5.54 -10.03 7.02
C GLN A 32 -5.49 -10.63 5.62
N ASN A 33 -5.25 -9.81 4.61
CA ASN A 33 -5.14 -10.26 3.23
C ASN A 33 -3.98 -11.26 3.07
N SER A 34 -2.82 -10.93 3.58
CA SER A 34 -1.64 -11.80 3.51
C SER A 34 -1.91 -13.14 4.17
N LYS A 35 -2.55 -13.10 5.33
CA LYS A 35 -2.88 -14.31 6.07
C LYS A 35 -3.86 -15.18 5.31
N GLN A 36 -4.90 -14.58 4.74
CA GLN A 36 -5.91 -15.31 3.96
C GLN A 36 -5.33 -15.93 2.69
N LEU A 37 -4.37 -15.23 2.06
CA LEU A 37 -3.71 -15.73 0.86
C LEU A 37 -2.58 -16.71 1.16
N GLY A 38 -2.31 -16.98 2.42
CA GLY A 38 -1.27 -17.93 2.82
C GLY A 38 0.15 -17.41 2.67
N HIS A 39 0.32 -16.09 2.61
CA HIS A 39 1.64 -15.48 2.47
C HIS A 39 2.44 -15.59 3.77
N THR A 40 3.73 -15.82 3.66
CA THR A 40 4.66 -15.81 4.78
C THR A 40 5.25 -14.43 5.02
N GLN A 41 5.15 -13.56 4.02
CA GLN A 41 5.58 -12.17 4.09
C GLN A 41 4.46 -11.27 3.58
N MET A 42 4.38 -10.06 4.16
CA MET A 42 3.53 -9.02 3.62
C MET A 42 4.35 -8.24 2.59
N ASN A 43 3.82 -8.16 1.37
CA ASN A 43 4.43 -7.46 0.25
C ASN A 43 3.68 -6.15 -0.05
N ASP A 44 4.26 -5.32 -0.91
CA ASP A 44 3.59 -4.09 -1.34
C ASP A 44 2.25 -4.37 -2.03
N GLU A 45 2.10 -5.49 -2.71
CA GLU A 45 0.83 -5.88 -3.33
C GLU A 45 -0.27 -6.08 -2.30
N ASP A 46 0.07 -6.63 -1.14
CA ASP A 46 -0.90 -6.80 -0.05
C ASP A 46 -1.39 -5.45 0.46
N VAL A 47 -0.47 -4.47 0.52
CA VAL A 47 -0.82 -3.11 0.92
C VAL A 47 -1.70 -2.43 -0.14
N LEU A 48 -1.39 -2.61 -1.42
CA LEU A 48 -2.20 -2.03 -2.49
C LEU A 48 -3.61 -2.64 -2.50
N LEU A 49 -3.72 -3.95 -2.32
CA LEU A 49 -5.02 -4.62 -2.22
C LEU A 49 -5.80 -4.09 -1.01
N ALA A 50 -5.14 -3.93 0.12
CA ALA A 50 -5.76 -3.37 1.33
C ALA A 50 -6.23 -1.93 1.09
N PHE A 51 -5.43 -1.13 0.39
CA PHE A 51 -5.81 0.24 0.03
C PHE A 51 -7.09 0.22 -0.82
N ALA A 52 -7.20 -0.71 -1.75
CA ALA A 52 -8.39 -0.86 -2.58
C ALA A 52 -9.64 -1.17 -1.75
N GLN A 53 -9.48 -1.85 -0.64
CA GLN A 53 -10.59 -2.24 0.23
C GLN A 53 -10.96 -1.15 1.24
N THR A 54 -9.97 -0.41 1.74
CA THR A 54 -10.20 0.61 2.77
C THR A 54 -10.41 2.01 2.20
N GLU A 55 -9.84 2.30 1.03
CA GLU A 55 -9.91 3.59 0.36
C GLU A 55 -10.46 3.41 -1.06
N SER A 56 -11.56 2.68 -1.16
CA SER A 56 -12.08 2.25 -2.46
C SER A 56 -12.47 3.42 -3.38
N SER A 57 -13.03 4.50 -2.82
CA SER A 57 -13.43 5.66 -3.62
C SER A 57 -12.23 6.35 -4.27
N PHE A 58 -11.15 6.49 -3.51
CA PHE A 58 -9.92 7.09 -4.02
C PHE A 58 -9.34 6.21 -5.14
N LEU A 59 -9.26 4.92 -4.89
CA LEU A 59 -8.71 4.00 -5.88
C LEU A 59 -9.58 3.95 -7.14
N ASP A 60 -10.90 3.93 -7.00
CA ASP A 60 -11.81 3.89 -8.15
C ASP A 60 -11.59 5.10 -9.05
N GLU A 61 -11.43 6.29 -8.46
CA GLU A 61 -11.17 7.49 -9.24
C GLU A 61 -9.80 7.46 -9.90
N LEU A 62 -8.79 6.95 -9.19
CA LEU A 62 -7.46 6.78 -9.74
C LEU A 62 -7.49 5.87 -10.97
N LEU A 63 -8.13 4.71 -10.85
CA LEU A 63 -8.20 3.73 -11.94
C LEU A 63 -8.98 4.30 -13.13
N LYS A 64 -10.03 5.04 -12.86
CA LYS A 64 -10.83 5.70 -13.91
C LYS A 64 -9.94 6.65 -14.71
N ARG A 65 -9.15 7.47 -14.04
CA ARG A 65 -8.25 8.42 -14.70
C ARG A 65 -7.13 7.74 -15.47
N LEU A 66 -6.71 6.59 -15.03
CA LEU A 66 -5.68 5.78 -15.70
C LEU A 66 -6.26 4.83 -16.74
N ASN A 67 -7.59 4.80 -16.87
CA ASN A 67 -8.31 3.90 -17.77
C ASN A 67 -8.00 2.43 -17.52
N LEU A 68 -7.97 2.05 -16.23
CA LEU A 68 -7.73 0.68 -15.80
C LEU A 68 -8.99 0.05 -15.23
N ASP A 69 -9.16 -1.25 -15.47
CA ASP A 69 -10.27 -2.01 -14.93
C ASP A 69 -9.98 -2.49 -13.51
N ARG A 70 -10.89 -2.14 -12.58
CA ARG A 70 -10.74 -2.49 -11.18
C ARG A 70 -10.68 -4.00 -10.94
N GLN A 71 -11.56 -4.75 -11.58
CA GLN A 71 -11.63 -6.20 -11.38
C GLN A 71 -10.36 -6.89 -11.86
N THR A 72 -9.86 -6.46 -13.00
CA THR A 72 -8.62 -7.00 -13.55
C THR A 72 -7.44 -6.73 -12.60
N LEU A 73 -7.37 -5.51 -12.07
CA LEU A 73 -6.32 -5.16 -11.11
C LEU A 73 -6.42 -6.01 -9.84
N LEU A 74 -7.61 -6.10 -9.24
CA LEU A 74 -7.79 -6.85 -8.01
C LEU A 74 -7.50 -8.33 -8.21
N HIS A 75 -7.90 -8.89 -9.34
CA HIS A 75 -7.59 -10.28 -9.66
C HIS A 75 -6.08 -10.52 -9.73
N ARG A 76 -5.35 -9.63 -10.40
CA ARG A 76 -3.90 -9.74 -10.51
C ARG A 76 -3.21 -9.63 -9.15
N LEU A 77 -3.69 -8.74 -8.29
CA LEU A 77 -3.10 -8.56 -6.97
C LEU A 77 -3.38 -9.75 -6.05
N SER A 78 -4.49 -10.46 -6.26
CA SER A 78 -4.91 -11.58 -5.43
C SER A 78 -4.39 -12.93 -5.91
N SER A 79 -3.74 -12.98 -7.08
CA SER A 79 -3.39 -14.25 -7.73
C SER A 79 -1.95 -14.69 -7.47
N ASN A 80 -1.28 -14.12 -6.48
CA ASN A 80 0.06 -14.55 -6.12
C ASN A 80 0.07 -15.98 -5.59
N PRO A 81 1.10 -16.77 -5.91
CA PRO A 81 1.17 -18.14 -5.42
C PRO A 81 1.13 -18.20 -3.90
N ILE A 82 0.36 -19.17 -3.37
CA ILE A 82 0.32 -19.44 -1.95
C ILE A 82 1.66 -20.06 -1.54
N GLN A 83 2.28 -19.49 -0.51
CA GLN A 83 3.54 -20.01 0.02
C GLN A 83 3.26 -20.79 1.30
N PRO A 84 4.07 -21.85 1.57
CA PRO A 84 3.91 -22.57 2.83
C PRO A 84 4.04 -21.62 4.00
N SER A 85 3.10 -21.70 4.94
CA SER A 85 3.10 -20.81 6.09
C SER A 85 4.08 -21.33 7.14
N PRO A 86 5.07 -20.57 7.56
CA PRO A 86 5.88 -20.97 8.70
C PRO A 86 5.05 -20.83 9.97
N SER A 87 5.47 -21.50 11.00
CA SER A 87 4.81 -21.47 12.30
C SER A 87 4.96 -20.14 13.03
N THR A 88 5.85 -19.27 12.57
CA THR A 88 6.15 -18.00 13.22
C THR A 88 5.57 -16.84 12.42
N GLY A 89 5.27 -15.74 13.09
CA GLY A 89 4.52 -14.61 12.59
C GLY A 89 4.92 -14.05 11.22
N MET A 90 4.06 -13.19 10.72
CA MET A 90 4.21 -12.54 9.42
C MET A 90 5.46 -11.65 9.38
N LYS A 91 6.25 -11.80 8.33
CA LYS A 91 7.41 -10.93 8.07
C LYS A 91 7.03 -9.85 7.08
N ILE A 92 7.83 -8.80 7.06
CA ILE A 92 7.67 -7.72 6.08
C ILE A 92 8.74 -7.89 5.03
N SER A 93 8.34 -7.85 3.75
CA SER A 93 9.30 -7.99 2.65
C SER A 93 10.25 -6.79 2.59
N GLU A 94 11.39 -6.99 1.98
CA GLU A 94 12.35 -5.91 1.72
C GLU A 94 11.71 -4.79 0.89
N GLY A 95 10.91 -5.18 -0.12
CA GLY A 95 10.18 -4.22 -0.94
C GLY A 95 9.22 -3.36 -0.13
N LEU A 96 8.48 -3.98 0.79
CA LEU A 96 7.56 -3.22 1.62
C LEU A 96 8.29 -2.30 2.59
N ARG A 97 9.45 -2.71 3.10
CA ARG A 97 10.26 -1.86 3.95
C ARG A 97 10.67 -0.59 3.20
N LYS A 98 11.06 -0.71 1.94
CA LYS A 98 11.39 0.44 1.10
C LYS A 98 10.17 1.33 0.89
N VAL A 99 9.00 0.74 0.68
CA VAL A 99 7.74 1.49 0.53
C VAL A 99 7.47 2.32 1.77
N MET A 100 7.60 1.73 2.96
CA MET A 100 7.38 2.46 4.21
C MET A 100 8.35 3.63 4.37
N HIS A 101 9.61 3.43 4.01
CA HIS A 101 10.61 4.49 4.06
C HIS A 101 10.23 5.64 3.11
N ARG A 102 9.82 5.31 1.89
CA ARG A 102 9.38 6.31 0.90
C ARG A 102 8.11 7.03 1.38
N ALA A 103 7.21 6.31 2.01
CA ALA A 103 5.98 6.90 2.54
C ALA A 103 6.29 7.92 3.65
N LEU A 104 7.25 7.60 4.51
CA LEU A 104 7.68 8.52 5.56
C LEU A 104 8.31 9.79 4.98
N GLU A 105 9.15 9.64 3.98
CA GLU A 105 9.74 10.78 3.27
C GLU A 105 8.64 11.65 2.64
N THR A 106 7.65 11.02 2.01
CA THR A 106 6.53 11.73 1.39
C THR A 106 5.75 12.54 2.43
N ALA A 107 5.47 11.96 3.59
CA ALA A 107 4.76 12.65 4.67
C ALA A 107 5.57 13.85 5.16
N ARG A 108 6.86 13.66 5.37
CA ARG A 108 7.75 14.74 5.84
C ARG A 108 7.86 15.87 4.84
N ASP A 109 7.96 15.54 3.56
CA ASP A 109 8.02 16.55 2.49
C ASP A 109 6.74 17.37 2.44
N GLY A 110 5.60 16.75 2.82
CA GLY A 110 4.32 17.43 2.94
C GLY A 110 4.13 18.16 4.26
N GLY A 111 5.14 18.22 5.13
CA GLY A 111 5.07 18.88 6.43
C GLY A 111 4.26 18.12 7.47
N ARG A 112 4.07 16.82 7.30
CA ARG A 112 3.26 16.01 8.21
C ARG A 112 4.15 15.10 9.06
N ALA A 113 3.71 14.90 10.30
CA ALA A 113 4.44 14.06 11.25
C ALA A 113 4.11 12.58 11.11
N HIS A 114 2.99 12.26 10.47
CA HIS A 114 2.48 10.88 10.39
C HIS A 114 2.23 10.46 8.95
N ILE A 115 2.46 9.19 8.68
CA ILE A 115 2.20 8.57 7.38
C ILE A 115 0.70 8.33 7.23
N GLU A 116 0.11 8.88 6.19
CA GLU A 116 -1.28 8.64 5.83
C GLU A 116 -1.36 7.55 4.75
N SER A 117 -2.57 7.03 4.52
CA SER A 117 -2.78 5.98 3.50
C SER A 117 -2.26 6.40 2.12
N ARG A 118 -2.44 7.67 1.75
CA ARG A 118 -1.99 8.20 0.46
C ARG A 118 -0.46 8.19 0.35
N ASP A 119 0.23 8.42 1.45
CA ASP A 119 1.69 8.36 1.45
C ASP A 119 2.17 6.93 1.19
N LEU A 120 1.47 5.94 1.74
CA LEU A 120 1.75 4.54 1.45
C LEU A 120 1.56 4.23 -0.03
N LEU A 121 0.47 4.72 -0.60
CA LEU A 121 0.19 4.49 -2.01
C LEU A 121 1.28 5.11 -2.90
N ILE A 122 1.65 6.35 -2.62
CA ILE A 122 2.75 7.01 -3.34
C ILE A 122 4.05 6.22 -3.15
N GLY A 123 4.34 5.78 -1.92
CA GLY A 123 5.53 5.00 -1.62
C GLY A 123 5.63 3.74 -2.46
N VAL A 124 4.51 3.06 -2.68
CA VAL A 124 4.45 1.87 -3.53
C VAL A 124 4.97 2.17 -4.94
N PHE A 125 4.58 3.31 -5.51
CA PHE A 125 4.95 3.65 -6.89
C PHE A 125 6.28 4.39 -6.99
N LEU A 126 6.82 4.92 -5.90
CA LEU A 126 8.16 5.50 -5.89
C LEU A 126 9.25 4.43 -5.93
N ASP A 127 8.95 3.22 -5.49
CA ASP A 127 9.90 2.11 -5.57
C ASP A 127 9.76 1.42 -6.92
N GLU A 128 10.75 1.63 -7.79
CA GLU A 128 10.74 1.06 -9.15
C GLU A 128 10.67 -0.47 -9.16
N GLY A 129 11.19 -1.10 -8.11
CA GLY A 129 11.19 -2.55 -8.00
C GLY A 129 9.92 -3.14 -7.40
N SER A 130 8.93 -2.33 -7.07
CA SER A 130 7.72 -2.85 -6.43
C SER A 130 6.94 -3.75 -7.38
N LEU A 131 6.32 -4.77 -6.81
CA LEU A 131 5.48 -5.71 -7.57
C LEU A 131 4.25 -4.99 -8.11
N SER A 132 3.72 -4.03 -7.35
CA SER A 132 2.56 -3.25 -7.76
C SER A 132 2.86 -2.42 -9.01
N VAL A 133 4.04 -1.83 -9.10
CA VAL A 133 4.46 -1.10 -10.30
C VAL A 133 4.42 -2.03 -11.52
N LYS A 134 4.96 -3.23 -11.37
CA LYS A 134 4.97 -4.21 -12.46
C LYS A 134 3.55 -4.56 -12.91
N VAL A 135 2.64 -4.77 -11.97
CA VAL A 135 1.24 -5.08 -12.29
C VAL A 135 0.61 -3.93 -13.07
N PHE A 136 0.79 -2.69 -12.61
CA PHE A 136 0.24 -1.53 -13.30
C PHE A 136 0.80 -1.37 -14.71
N GLU A 137 2.11 -1.60 -14.87
CA GLU A 137 2.75 -1.52 -16.19
C GLU A 137 2.22 -2.60 -17.13
N GLU A 138 2.01 -3.81 -16.63
CA GLU A 138 1.40 -4.88 -17.41
C GLU A 138 -0.01 -4.53 -17.87
N LEU A 139 -0.73 -3.74 -17.08
CA LEU A 139 -2.08 -3.28 -17.42
C LEU A 139 -2.09 -2.00 -18.26
N GLY A 140 -0.92 -1.45 -18.58
CA GLY A 140 -0.79 -0.31 -19.47
C GLY A 140 -0.56 1.04 -18.81
N ALA A 141 -0.37 1.10 -17.49
CA ALA A 141 -0.16 2.35 -16.77
C ALA A 141 1.30 2.49 -16.37
N ARG A 142 1.94 3.56 -16.83
CA ARG A 142 3.33 3.85 -16.50
C ARG A 142 3.44 4.42 -15.09
N ARG A 143 4.51 4.04 -14.38
CA ARG A 143 4.76 4.48 -13.01
C ARG A 143 4.65 6.00 -12.84
N ASP A 144 5.27 6.76 -13.72
CA ASP A 144 5.27 8.23 -13.60
C ASP A 144 3.86 8.81 -13.75
N ASP A 145 3.07 8.24 -14.64
CA ASP A 145 1.68 8.67 -14.84
C ASP A 145 0.82 8.35 -13.62
N VAL A 146 1.06 7.20 -13.00
CA VAL A 146 0.36 6.80 -11.77
C VAL A 146 0.67 7.78 -10.65
N ILE A 147 1.95 8.07 -10.42
CA ILE A 147 2.38 9.01 -9.36
C ILE A 147 1.77 10.38 -9.57
N LYS A 148 1.82 10.88 -10.79
CA LYS A 148 1.26 12.20 -11.15
C LYS A 148 -0.24 12.23 -10.85
N THR A 149 -0.96 11.18 -11.24
CA THR A 149 -2.40 11.11 -11.04
C THR A 149 -2.75 11.01 -9.57
N ILE A 150 -2.00 10.23 -8.79
CA ILE A 150 -2.20 10.14 -7.34
C ILE A 150 -2.04 11.52 -6.68
N ARG A 151 -1.00 12.26 -7.05
CA ARG A 151 -0.75 13.59 -6.48
C ARG A 151 -1.85 14.58 -6.83
N GLN A 152 -2.31 14.56 -8.07
CA GLN A 152 -3.42 15.42 -8.49
C GLN A 152 -4.68 15.08 -7.71
N LEU A 153 -5.01 13.81 -7.62
CA LEU A 153 -6.20 13.35 -6.93
C LEU A 153 -6.14 13.65 -5.43
N ALA A 154 -4.98 13.46 -4.81
CA ALA A 154 -4.78 13.77 -3.39
C ALA A 154 -5.00 15.25 -3.12
N THR A 155 -4.54 16.13 -4.01
CA THR A 155 -4.76 17.57 -3.88
C THR A 155 -6.25 17.92 -3.96
N GLU A 156 -6.97 17.31 -4.88
CA GLU A 156 -8.41 17.53 -5.00
C GLU A 156 -9.16 17.05 -3.76
N TYR A 157 -8.78 15.89 -3.22
CA TYR A 157 -9.39 15.36 -1.99
C TYR A 157 -9.12 16.27 -0.80
N ASN A 158 -7.91 16.84 -0.70
CA ASN A 158 -7.58 17.76 0.38
C ASN A 158 -8.48 18.99 0.38
N VAL A 159 -8.84 19.50 -0.79
CA VAL A 159 -9.70 20.68 -0.91
C VAL A 159 -11.14 20.36 -0.49
N VAL A 160 -11.60 19.15 -0.80
CA VAL A 160 -13.02 18.78 -0.63
C VAL A 160 -13.28 18.09 0.69
N ASN A 161 -12.36 17.25 1.17
CA ASN A 161 -12.62 16.31 2.27
C ASN A 161 -11.75 16.52 3.51
N TRP A 162 -10.90 17.52 3.51
CA TRP A 162 -9.93 17.68 4.63
C TRP A 162 -10.01 19.11 5.27
#